data_4c16d8fa734e05f1f9d97352a600d915
#
_entry.id   4c16d8fa734e05f1f9d97352a600d915
#
_cell.length_a   1.000
_cell.length_b   1.000
_cell.length_c   1.000
_cell.angle_alpha   90.00
_cell.angle_beta   90.00
_cell.angle_gamma   90.00
#
_symmetry.space_group_name_H-M   'P 1'
#
loop_
_entity.id
_entity.type
_entity.pdbx_description
1 polymer ?
#
loop_
_entity_poly.entity_id
_entity_poly.type
_entity_poly.pdbx_seq_one_letter_code
_entity_poly.pdbx_strand_id
1 'polypeptide(L)'
;TETQTTVSPFSLDGVNEGSRNDQAARLAGYLISKNINQEFVKFFLQSWNTNNNPPLPQKEVDTVVRSVRETHERKNAKAPLFVSYEESIPRPKDLFNPPGLVKDMFEYCEQIAQVSQPELSMVGALSLASVSCGRIYSTNINNFSSLFFMGIAKSGQGKENIKTFVERNLNASNHSALLVGDGYTSSGAVHSILKYRPTQITIMDEFGKRLEAISN
;
A
#
# COMPACT_ATOMS: atom_id res chain seq x y z
N THR A 1 12.35 18.35 41.85
CA THR A 1 10.92 18.23 41.35
C THR A 1 10.75 19.24 40.24
N GLU A 2 11.10 18.84 39.00
CA GLU A 2 10.80 19.62 37.81
C GLU A 2 9.38 19.34 37.39
N THR A 3 8.53 20.35 37.50
CA THR A 3 7.17 20.34 37.00
C THR A 3 7.24 20.42 35.47
N GLN A 4 7.06 19.29 34.78
CA GLN A 4 6.84 19.28 33.34
C GLN A 4 5.53 19.99 33.06
N THR A 5 5.60 21.23 32.59
CA THR A 5 4.47 21.97 32.04
C THR A 5 4.12 21.30 30.70
N THR A 6 3.12 20.43 30.71
CA THR A 6 2.51 19.91 29.47
C THR A 6 1.84 21.05 28.75
N VAL A 7 2.52 21.62 27.74
CA VAL A 7 1.95 22.61 26.83
C VAL A 7 0.76 21.95 26.12
N SER A 8 -0.44 22.47 26.37
CA SER A 8 -1.63 22.01 25.66
C SER A 8 -1.44 22.22 24.15
N PRO A 9 -1.68 21.21 23.31
CA PRO A 9 -1.48 21.32 21.86
C PRO A 9 -2.48 22.24 21.15
N PHE A 10 -3.40 22.88 21.88
CA PHE A 10 -4.42 23.78 21.37
C PHE A 10 -4.73 24.90 22.38
N SER A 11 -5.16 26.06 21.86
CA SER A 11 -5.60 27.18 22.70
C SER A 11 -7.10 27.06 23.02
N LEU A 12 -7.45 27.24 24.30
CA LEU A 12 -8.85 27.30 24.74
C LEU A 12 -9.39 28.74 24.70
N ASP A 13 -8.53 29.75 24.59
CA ASP A 13 -8.88 31.19 24.67
C ASP A 13 -9.46 31.75 23.36
N GLY A 14 -9.66 30.89 22.36
CA GLY A 14 -10.06 31.34 21.02
C GLY A 14 -8.87 31.76 20.17
N VAL A 15 -9.10 31.92 18.87
CA VAL A 15 -8.09 32.30 17.89
C VAL A 15 -8.64 33.23 16.82
N ASN A 16 -7.73 33.93 16.15
CA ASN A 16 -8.07 34.86 15.08
C ASN A 16 -8.35 34.16 13.75
N GLU A 17 -8.88 34.91 12.80
CA GLU A 17 -9.11 34.44 11.44
C GLU A 17 -7.85 33.82 10.81
N GLY A 18 -8.04 32.74 10.04
CA GLY A 18 -6.95 31.98 9.40
C GLY A 18 -6.52 30.73 10.15
N SER A 19 -6.61 30.70 11.49
CA SER A 19 -6.20 29.52 12.30
C SER A 19 -7.36 28.78 12.99
N ARG A 20 -8.59 29.30 12.87
CA ARG A 20 -9.78 28.75 13.56
C ARG A 20 -10.10 27.31 13.20
N ASN A 21 -10.09 26.98 11.90
CA ASN A 21 -10.38 25.63 11.43
C ASN A 21 -9.32 24.61 11.88
N ASP A 22 -8.05 24.99 11.83
CA ASP A 22 -6.95 24.12 12.28
C ASP A 22 -7.06 23.85 13.79
N GLN A 23 -7.30 24.86 14.59
CA GLN A 23 -7.46 24.71 16.05
C GLN A 23 -8.73 23.93 16.39
N ALA A 24 -9.85 24.15 15.70
CA ALA A 24 -11.07 23.37 15.85
C ALA A 24 -10.83 21.89 15.54
N ALA A 25 -10.10 21.60 14.46
CA ALA A 25 -9.75 20.21 14.08
C ALA A 25 -8.83 19.53 15.12
N ARG A 26 -7.84 20.25 15.66
CA ARG A 26 -6.95 19.72 16.71
C ARG A 26 -7.74 19.43 17.99
N LEU A 27 -8.61 20.34 18.40
CA LEU A 27 -9.45 20.19 19.59
C LEU A 27 -10.43 19.02 19.43
N ALA A 28 -11.12 18.94 18.27
CA ALA A 28 -11.98 17.82 17.92
C ALA A 28 -11.20 16.48 17.95
N GLY A 29 -10.02 16.46 17.33
CA GLY A 29 -9.16 15.27 17.29
C GLY A 29 -8.75 14.79 18.68
N TYR A 30 -8.38 15.70 19.55
CA TYR A 30 -8.05 15.37 20.94
C TYR A 30 -9.24 14.75 21.68
N LEU A 31 -10.42 15.39 21.63
CA LEU A 31 -11.62 14.91 22.32
C LEU A 31 -12.08 13.54 21.77
N ILE A 32 -12.07 13.38 20.45
CA ILE A 32 -12.41 12.12 19.78
C ILE A 32 -11.41 11.01 20.15
N SER A 33 -10.11 11.31 20.23
CA SER A 33 -9.09 10.34 20.65
C SER A 33 -9.27 9.84 22.09
N LYS A 34 -9.95 10.64 22.91
CA LYS A 34 -10.35 10.28 24.29
C LYS A 34 -11.71 9.59 24.36
N ASN A 35 -12.24 9.16 23.21
CA ASN A 35 -13.50 8.44 23.11
C ASN A 35 -14.73 9.25 23.59
N ILE A 36 -14.65 10.60 23.50
CA ILE A 36 -15.75 11.47 23.87
C ILE A 36 -16.89 11.38 22.83
N ASN A 37 -18.14 11.37 23.29
CA ASN A 37 -19.32 11.32 22.43
C ASN A 37 -19.35 12.51 21.46
N GLN A 38 -19.76 12.26 20.21
CA GLN A 38 -19.80 13.27 19.14
C GLN A 38 -20.66 14.49 19.47
N GLU A 39 -21.79 14.29 20.08
CA GLU A 39 -22.68 15.40 20.45
C GLU A 39 -22.01 16.32 21.50
N PHE A 40 -21.28 15.72 22.43
CA PHE A 40 -20.51 16.49 23.41
C PHE A 40 -19.35 17.24 22.73
N VAL A 41 -18.65 16.60 21.77
CA VAL A 41 -17.57 17.27 21.00
C VAL A 41 -18.13 18.46 20.23
N LYS A 42 -19.27 18.32 19.57
CA LYS A 42 -19.95 19.44 18.89
C LYS A 42 -20.30 20.57 19.85
N PHE A 43 -20.95 20.24 20.96
CA PHE A 43 -21.34 21.25 21.98
C PHE A 43 -20.10 21.98 22.50
N PHE A 44 -19.04 21.26 22.81
CA PHE A 44 -17.81 21.86 23.32
C PHE A 44 -17.14 22.77 22.29
N LEU A 45 -17.04 22.33 21.02
CA LEU A 45 -16.46 23.16 19.96
C LEU A 45 -17.32 24.40 19.67
N GLN A 46 -18.64 24.31 19.75
CA GLN A 46 -19.54 25.47 19.62
C GLN A 46 -19.29 26.49 20.72
N SER A 47 -19.17 26.02 21.97
CA SER A 47 -18.86 26.88 23.12
C SER A 47 -17.47 27.53 22.96
N TRP A 48 -16.44 26.74 22.59
CA TRP A 48 -15.12 27.29 22.32
C TRP A 48 -15.12 28.31 21.16
N ASN A 49 -15.90 28.06 20.11
CA ASN A 49 -15.98 28.91 18.93
C ASN A 49 -16.52 30.32 19.24
N THR A 50 -17.28 30.49 20.31
CA THR A 50 -17.74 31.83 20.73
C THR A 50 -16.59 32.75 21.14
N ASN A 51 -15.43 32.19 21.49
CA ASN A 51 -14.23 32.93 21.88
C ASN A 51 -13.40 33.36 20.65
N ASN A 52 -13.72 32.83 19.44
CA ASN A 52 -12.99 33.18 18.21
C ASN A 52 -13.46 34.55 17.65
N ASN A 53 -12.56 35.25 16.97
CA ASN A 53 -12.87 36.53 16.36
C ASN A 53 -12.51 36.57 14.85
N PRO A 54 -13.55 36.62 13.97
CA PRO A 54 -14.97 36.33 14.21
C PRO A 54 -15.19 34.81 14.44
N PRO A 55 -16.31 34.36 15.05
CA PRO A 55 -16.62 32.94 15.19
C PRO A 55 -16.81 32.25 13.84
N LEU A 56 -16.49 30.93 13.77
CA LEU A 56 -16.81 30.11 12.62
C LEU A 56 -18.32 29.93 12.45
N PRO A 57 -18.83 29.88 11.22
CA PRO A 57 -20.21 29.48 10.96
C PRO A 57 -20.49 28.09 11.54
N GLN A 58 -21.70 27.91 12.10
CA GLN A 58 -22.11 26.63 12.71
C GLN A 58 -21.88 25.42 11.79
N LYS A 59 -22.20 25.54 10.48
CA LYS A 59 -21.99 24.48 9.48
C LYS A 59 -20.54 24.11 9.32
N GLU A 60 -19.60 25.04 9.50
CA GLU A 60 -18.15 24.72 9.43
C GLU A 60 -17.70 23.93 10.65
N VAL A 61 -18.16 24.29 11.85
CA VAL A 61 -17.88 23.53 13.07
C VAL A 61 -18.38 22.10 12.94
N ASP A 62 -19.62 21.91 12.46
CA ASP A 62 -20.20 20.57 12.24
C ASP A 62 -19.41 19.76 11.20
N THR A 63 -18.94 20.43 10.14
CA THR A 63 -18.12 19.80 9.10
C THR A 63 -16.77 19.35 9.63
N VAL A 64 -16.10 20.20 10.43
CA VAL A 64 -14.82 19.85 11.08
C VAL A 64 -14.98 18.63 11.98
N VAL A 65 -15.99 18.60 12.86
CA VAL A 65 -16.22 17.47 13.77
C VAL A 65 -16.46 16.17 12.99
N ARG A 66 -17.30 16.22 11.95
CA ARG A 66 -17.57 15.06 11.09
C ARG A 66 -16.32 14.55 10.38
N SER A 67 -15.56 15.44 9.73
CA SER A 67 -14.35 15.07 8.99
C SER A 67 -13.28 14.46 9.89
N VAL A 68 -13.05 15.03 11.06
CA VAL A 68 -12.09 14.53 12.04
C VAL A 68 -12.53 13.16 12.55
N ARG A 69 -13.83 12.94 12.80
CA ARG A 69 -14.36 11.66 13.23
C ARG A 69 -14.20 10.58 12.17
N GLU A 70 -14.60 10.87 10.92
CA GLU A 70 -14.42 9.93 9.79
C GLU A 70 -12.96 9.55 9.59
N THR A 71 -12.03 10.51 9.79
CA THR A 71 -10.60 10.25 9.71
C THR A 71 -10.12 9.39 10.87
N HIS A 72 -10.63 9.63 12.09
CA HIS A 72 -10.30 8.82 13.26
C HIS A 72 -10.85 7.39 13.13
N GLU A 73 -12.09 7.24 12.67
CA GLU A 73 -12.71 5.94 12.40
C GLU A 73 -11.96 5.16 11.32
N ARG A 74 -11.51 5.82 10.24
CA ARG A 74 -10.64 5.21 9.21
C ARG A 74 -9.30 4.75 9.76
N LYS A 75 -8.66 5.55 10.61
CA LYS A 75 -7.39 5.19 11.25
C LYS A 75 -7.54 4.08 12.28
N ASN A 76 -8.67 4.03 12.95
CA ASN A 76 -9.00 3.03 13.98
C ASN A 76 -9.85 1.88 13.44
N ALA A 77 -10.38 1.97 12.22
CA ALA A 77 -10.89 0.80 11.52
C ALA A 77 -9.71 -0.18 11.54
N LYS A 78 -9.79 -1.18 12.41
CA LYS A 78 -8.87 -2.31 12.41
C LYS A 78 -8.76 -2.70 10.95
N ALA A 79 -7.56 -2.69 10.42
CA ALA A 79 -7.30 -3.33 9.13
C ALA A 79 -8.12 -4.61 9.14
N PRO A 80 -8.94 -4.87 8.08
CA PRO A 80 -9.85 -6.00 8.09
C PRO A 80 -9.05 -7.14 8.70
N LEU A 81 -9.57 -7.73 9.77
CA LEU A 81 -8.96 -8.90 10.37
C LEU A 81 -8.58 -9.75 9.18
N PHE A 82 -7.28 -9.89 8.93
CA PHE A 82 -6.81 -10.92 8.04
C PHE A 82 -7.33 -12.18 8.68
N VAL A 83 -8.55 -12.55 8.29
CA VAL A 83 -9.04 -13.90 8.52
C VAL A 83 -7.93 -14.73 7.93
N SER A 84 -7.26 -15.51 8.73
CA SER A 84 -6.27 -16.45 8.23
C SER A 84 -7.02 -17.38 7.29
N TYR A 85 -7.00 -17.06 6.01
CA TYR A 85 -7.58 -17.89 4.96
C TYR A 85 -6.82 -19.21 4.79
N GLU A 86 -5.88 -19.50 5.69
CA GLU A 86 -5.03 -20.67 5.62
C GLU A 86 -5.79 -21.99 5.70
N GLU A 87 -7.01 -22.00 6.23
CA GLU A 87 -7.75 -23.25 6.42
C GLU A 87 -8.97 -23.44 5.50
N SER A 88 -9.43 -22.44 4.74
CA SER A 88 -10.74 -22.51 4.09
C SER A 88 -10.74 -22.61 2.55
N ILE A 89 -9.65 -22.36 1.88
CA ILE A 89 -9.56 -22.51 0.41
C ILE A 89 -8.79 -23.78 0.09
N PRO A 90 -9.43 -24.83 -0.49
CA PRO A 90 -8.72 -26.01 -0.94
C PRO A 90 -7.67 -25.59 -1.96
N ARG A 91 -6.39 -25.73 -1.63
CA ARG A 91 -5.32 -25.50 -2.61
C ARG A 91 -5.38 -26.62 -3.63
N PRO A 92 -5.40 -26.34 -4.94
CA PRO A 92 -5.27 -27.37 -5.96
C PRO A 92 -3.98 -28.15 -5.68
N LYS A 93 -4.07 -29.48 -5.62
CA LYS A 93 -2.92 -30.35 -5.34
C LYS A 93 -1.78 -30.16 -6.35
N ASP A 94 -2.11 -29.71 -7.55
CA ASP A 94 -1.18 -29.56 -8.66
C ASP A 94 -0.63 -28.15 -8.85
N LEU A 95 -0.97 -27.21 -7.94
CA LEU A 95 -0.56 -25.81 -8.04
C LEU A 95 0.97 -25.64 -8.14
N PHE A 96 1.72 -26.48 -7.44
CA PHE A 96 3.19 -26.44 -7.41
C PHE A 96 3.84 -27.53 -8.31
N ASN A 97 3.08 -28.11 -9.22
CA ASN A 97 3.58 -29.08 -10.18
C ASN A 97 3.12 -28.71 -11.62
N PRO A 98 3.43 -27.50 -12.12
CA PRO A 98 3.11 -27.12 -13.49
C PRO A 98 3.91 -27.98 -14.47
N PRO A 99 3.43 -28.16 -15.71
CA PRO A 99 4.18 -28.90 -16.73
C PRO A 99 5.33 -28.07 -17.33
N GLY A 100 6.36 -28.79 -17.84
CA GLY A 100 7.41 -28.22 -18.69
C GLY A 100 8.29 -27.17 -18.01
N LEU A 101 8.75 -26.19 -18.76
CA LEU A 101 9.74 -25.20 -18.33
C LEU A 101 9.34 -24.44 -17.07
N VAL A 102 8.05 -24.20 -16.84
CA VAL A 102 7.58 -23.50 -15.62
C VAL A 102 7.90 -24.32 -14.38
N LYS A 103 7.85 -25.66 -14.49
CA LYS A 103 8.27 -26.55 -13.40
C LYS A 103 9.76 -26.40 -13.10
N ASP A 104 10.59 -26.42 -14.12
CA ASP A 104 12.05 -26.30 -13.97
C ASP A 104 12.40 -24.91 -13.35
N MET A 105 11.73 -23.86 -13.78
CA MET A 105 11.85 -22.51 -13.21
C MET A 105 11.44 -22.47 -11.74
N PHE A 106 10.34 -23.13 -11.39
CA PHE A 106 9.85 -23.20 -10.02
C PHE A 106 10.83 -23.97 -9.13
N GLU A 107 11.25 -25.15 -9.54
CA GLU A 107 12.19 -25.99 -8.79
C GLU A 107 13.53 -25.26 -8.59
N TYR A 108 14.04 -24.59 -9.62
CA TYR A 108 15.25 -23.79 -9.49
C TYR A 108 15.09 -22.61 -8.54
N CYS A 109 13.94 -21.91 -8.58
CA CYS A 109 13.65 -20.82 -7.66
C CYS A 109 13.64 -21.31 -6.22
N GLU A 110 13.03 -22.46 -5.92
CA GLU A 110 13.04 -23.10 -4.60
C GLU A 110 14.46 -23.54 -4.19
N GLN A 111 15.23 -24.09 -5.12
CA GLN A 111 16.59 -24.55 -4.85
C GLN A 111 17.54 -23.43 -4.42
N ILE A 112 17.38 -22.22 -4.97
CA ILE A 112 18.23 -21.06 -4.61
C ILE A 112 17.68 -20.28 -3.42
N ALA A 113 16.48 -20.60 -2.94
CA ALA A 113 15.85 -19.91 -1.84
C ALA A 113 16.54 -20.27 -0.50
N GLN A 114 16.84 -19.23 0.30
CA GLN A 114 17.32 -19.45 1.66
C GLN A 114 16.22 -19.98 2.60
N VAL A 115 14.98 -19.56 2.32
CA VAL A 115 13.78 -20.01 3.04
C VAL A 115 12.77 -20.44 1.98
N SER A 116 12.33 -21.70 2.03
CA SER A 116 11.33 -22.22 1.10
C SER A 116 10.02 -21.46 1.21
N GLN A 117 9.54 -20.95 0.07
CA GLN A 117 8.28 -20.22 -0.08
C GLN A 117 7.65 -20.60 -1.42
N PRO A 118 7.03 -21.81 -1.51
CA PRO A 118 6.54 -22.33 -2.78
C PRO A 118 5.60 -21.39 -3.53
N GLU A 119 4.75 -20.64 -2.81
CA GLU A 119 3.85 -19.67 -3.40
C GLU A 119 4.62 -18.52 -4.09
N LEU A 120 5.64 -17.99 -3.43
CA LEU A 120 6.46 -16.92 -3.98
C LEU A 120 7.35 -17.42 -5.12
N SER A 121 7.90 -18.64 -5.01
CA SER A 121 8.69 -19.25 -6.06
C SER A 121 7.86 -19.52 -7.32
N MET A 122 6.60 -19.93 -7.16
CA MET A 122 5.67 -20.07 -8.28
C MET A 122 5.40 -18.72 -8.94
N VAL A 123 5.21 -17.64 -8.16
CA VAL A 123 5.07 -16.28 -8.70
C VAL A 123 6.31 -15.88 -9.48
N GLY A 124 7.50 -16.18 -8.98
CA GLY A 124 8.76 -15.94 -9.68
C GLY A 124 8.83 -16.70 -11.03
N ALA A 125 8.53 -17.99 -11.01
CA ALA A 125 8.52 -18.83 -12.23
C ALA A 125 7.52 -18.32 -13.28
N LEU A 126 6.28 -18.03 -12.87
CA LEU A 126 5.26 -17.49 -13.76
C LEU A 126 5.62 -16.10 -14.30
N SER A 127 6.24 -15.26 -13.49
CA SER A 127 6.70 -13.94 -13.92
C SER A 127 7.79 -14.01 -14.97
N LEU A 128 8.77 -14.91 -14.77
CA LEU A 128 9.83 -15.14 -15.74
C LEU A 128 9.29 -15.77 -17.03
N ALA A 129 8.39 -16.75 -16.94
CA ALA A 129 7.74 -17.35 -18.10
C ALA A 129 6.90 -16.31 -18.87
N SER A 130 6.16 -15.45 -18.16
CA SER A 130 5.36 -14.37 -18.75
C SER A 130 6.22 -13.42 -19.58
N VAL A 131 7.32 -12.90 -19.03
CA VAL A 131 8.20 -11.97 -19.75
C VAL A 131 8.93 -12.65 -20.90
N SER A 132 9.27 -13.94 -20.75
CA SER A 132 9.91 -14.75 -21.82
C SER A 132 8.96 -14.98 -23.00
N CYS A 133 7.68 -15.22 -22.75
CA CYS A 133 6.66 -15.27 -23.80
C CYS A 133 6.39 -13.87 -24.40
N GLY A 134 6.49 -12.84 -23.61
CA GLY A 134 6.34 -11.45 -24.01
C GLY A 134 5.08 -11.22 -24.85
N ARG A 135 5.28 -10.62 -26.05
CA ARG A 135 4.23 -10.39 -27.06
C ARG A 135 4.32 -11.34 -28.24
N ILE A 136 5.05 -12.46 -28.09
CA ILE A 136 5.21 -13.45 -29.17
C ILE A 136 3.93 -14.29 -29.29
N TYR A 137 3.30 -14.61 -28.17
CA TYR A 137 2.09 -15.43 -28.12
C TYR A 137 0.91 -14.61 -27.60
N SER A 138 -0.23 -14.79 -28.25
CA SER A 138 -1.51 -14.20 -27.82
C SER A 138 -2.63 -15.23 -27.95
N THR A 139 -3.71 -15.02 -27.22
CA THR A 139 -4.96 -15.76 -27.45
C THR A 139 -5.65 -15.25 -28.71
N ASN A 140 -6.69 -15.97 -29.15
CA ASN A 140 -7.53 -15.56 -30.28
C ASN A 140 -8.24 -14.20 -30.09
N ILE A 141 -8.28 -13.69 -28.85
CA ILE A 141 -8.85 -12.37 -28.50
C ILE A 141 -7.76 -11.35 -28.16
N ASN A 142 -6.53 -11.57 -28.63
CA ASN A 142 -5.36 -10.70 -28.44
C ASN A 142 -4.95 -10.46 -26.97
N ASN A 143 -5.21 -11.40 -26.07
CA ASN A 143 -4.63 -11.35 -24.72
C ASN A 143 -3.21 -11.93 -24.75
N PHE A 144 -2.27 -11.18 -24.24
CA PHE A 144 -0.88 -11.59 -24.05
C PHE A 144 -0.67 -12.14 -22.63
N SER A 145 0.49 -12.76 -22.39
CA SER A 145 0.90 -13.29 -21.09
C SER A 145 1.29 -12.20 -20.07
N SER A 146 0.66 -11.03 -20.13
CA SER A 146 0.91 -9.95 -19.18
C SER A 146 0.32 -10.30 -17.83
N LEU A 147 1.18 -10.51 -16.82
CA LEU A 147 0.77 -10.87 -15.47
C LEU A 147 1.15 -9.78 -14.48
N PHE A 148 0.33 -9.61 -13.47
CA PHE A 148 0.57 -8.76 -12.32
C PHE A 148 0.41 -9.59 -11.05
N PHE A 149 1.43 -9.58 -10.20
CA PHE A 149 1.44 -10.29 -8.94
C PHE A 149 1.72 -9.34 -7.77
N MET A 150 1.10 -9.62 -6.64
CA MET A 150 1.42 -8.99 -5.38
C MET A 150 1.76 -10.07 -4.36
N GLY A 151 3.05 -10.19 -4.02
CA GLY A 151 3.53 -11.10 -3.00
C GLY A 151 3.50 -10.43 -1.62
N ILE A 152 2.81 -11.03 -0.67
CA ILE A 152 2.75 -10.54 0.72
C ILE A 152 3.38 -11.60 1.62
N ALA A 153 4.48 -11.24 2.28
CA ALA A 153 5.15 -12.10 3.23
C ALA A 153 5.69 -11.29 4.41
N LYS A 154 5.85 -11.94 5.56
CA LYS A 154 6.49 -11.33 6.73
C LYS A 154 7.94 -10.95 6.42
N SER A 155 8.49 -10.00 7.18
CA SER A 155 9.90 -9.66 7.06
C SER A 155 10.79 -10.88 7.36
N GLY A 156 11.89 -11.02 6.63
CA GLY A 156 12.83 -12.15 6.80
C GLY A 156 12.37 -13.48 6.20
N GLN A 157 11.27 -13.52 5.48
CA GLN A 157 10.74 -14.77 4.87
C GLN A 157 11.26 -15.03 3.45
N GLY A 158 12.35 -14.38 3.03
CA GLY A 158 13.00 -14.68 1.75
C GLY A 158 12.29 -14.18 0.50
N LYS A 159 11.40 -13.19 0.62
CA LYS A 159 10.68 -12.58 -0.53
C LYS A 159 11.63 -12.02 -1.61
N GLU A 160 12.84 -11.63 -1.23
CA GLU A 160 13.88 -11.11 -2.14
C GLU A 160 14.40 -12.18 -3.11
N ASN A 161 14.14 -13.46 -2.82
CA ASN A 161 14.56 -14.57 -3.67
C ASN A 161 13.99 -14.46 -5.09
N ILE A 162 12.74 -13.98 -5.25
CA ILE A 162 12.12 -13.79 -6.56
C ILE A 162 12.95 -12.84 -7.43
N LYS A 163 13.38 -11.72 -6.86
CA LYS A 163 14.22 -10.74 -7.56
C LYS A 163 15.53 -11.37 -7.99
N THR A 164 16.23 -12.03 -7.07
CA THR A 164 17.49 -12.72 -7.35
C THR A 164 17.31 -13.78 -8.43
N PHE A 165 16.24 -14.57 -8.39
CA PHE A 165 15.92 -15.59 -9.38
C PHE A 165 15.73 -15.00 -10.77
N VAL A 166 14.90 -13.95 -10.89
CA VAL A 166 14.62 -13.30 -12.19
C VAL A 166 15.89 -12.66 -12.75
N GLU A 167 16.62 -11.92 -11.93
CA GLU A 167 17.86 -11.25 -12.34
C GLU A 167 18.90 -12.26 -12.85
N ARG A 168 19.12 -13.34 -12.13
CA ARG A 168 20.09 -14.39 -12.54
C ARG A 168 19.72 -15.00 -13.87
N ASN A 169 18.46 -15.37 -14.07
CA ASN A 169 18.03 -16.00 -15.31
C ASN A 169 18.09 -15.04 -16.51
N LEU A 170 17.65 -13.80 -16.36
CA LEU A 170 17.72 -12.80 -17.43
C LEU A 170 19.17 -12.45 -17.78
N ASN A 171 20.05 -12.37 -16.80
CA ASN A 171 21.48 -12.12 -17.03
C ASN A 171 22.14 -13.32 -17.73
N ALA A 172 21.90 -14.55 -17.27
CA ALA A 172 22.46 -15.75 -17.85
C ALA A 172 22.02 -15.98 -19.31
N SER A 173 20.81 -15.52 -19.65
CA SER A 173 20.27 -15.61 -21.02
C SER A 173 20.57 -14.40 -21.90
N ASN A 174 21.36 -13.41 -21.44
CA ASN A 174 21.63 -12.15 -22.11
C ASN A 174 20.37 -11.29 -22.38
N HIS A 175 19.35 -11.42 -21.54
CA HIS A 175 18.09 -10.68 -21.63
C HIS A 175 17.87 -9.67 -20.48
N SER A 176 18.95 -9.24 -19.83
CA SER A 176 18.89 -8.27 -18.72
C SER A 176 18.17 -6.97 -19.08
N ALA A 177 18.14 -6.59 -20.37
CA ALA A 177 17.38 -5.44 -20.86
C ALA A 177 15.86 -5.55 -20.64
N LEU A 178 15.32 -6.75 -20.41
CA LEU A 178 13.90 -6.95 -20.06
C LEU A 178 13.59 -6.53 -18.62
N LEU A 179 14.58 -6.52 -17.74
CA LEU A 179 14.41 -6.05 -16.37
C LEU A 179 14.48 -4.51 -16.35
N VAL A 180 13.41 -3.89 -15.90
CA VAL A 180 13.30 -2.44 -15.80
C VAL A 180 13.18 -2.06 -14.32
N GLY A 181 13.87 -0.98 -13.94
CA GLY A 181 13.80 -0.44 -12.59
C GLY A 181 12.38 0.02 -12.22
N ASP A 182 12.12 0.06 -10.94
CA ASP A 182 10.82 0.39 -10.34
C ASP A 182 10.61 1.90 -10.07
N GLY A 183 11.56 2.74 -10.50
CA GLY A 183 11.59 4.19 -10.24
C GLY A 183 10.56 5.03 -11.02
N TYR A 184 9.35 4.52 -11.26
CA TYR A 184 8.30 5.30 -11.93
C TYR A 184 7.83 6.46 -11.07
N THR A 185 7.98 7.67 -11.56
CA THR A 185 7.59 8.91 -10.87
C THR A 185 6.18 9.39 -11.23
N SER A 186 5.64 8.90 -12.34
CA SER A 186 4.32 9.30 -12.85
C SER A 186 3.75 8.29 -13.84
N SER A 187 2.46 8.38 -14.12
CA SER A 187 1.80 7.61 -15.18
C SER A 187 2.39 7.89 -16.56
N GLY A 188 2.81 9.13 -16.82
CA GLY A 188 3.48 9.50 -18.06
C GLY A 188 4.84 8.81 -18.24
N ALA A 189 5.61 8.64 -17.16
CA ALA A 189 6.86 7.90 -17.19
C ALA A 189 6.62 6.41 -17.52
N VAL A 190 5.61 5.79 -16.92
CA VAL A 190 5.20 4.41 -17.22
C VAL A 190 4.82 4.28 -18.70
N HIS A 191 3.97 5.18 -19.21
CA HIS A 191 3.55 5.18 -20.60
C HIS A 191 4.74 5.32 -21.57
N SER A 192 5.67 6.21 -21.27
CA SER A 192 6.88 6.40 -22.09
C SER A 192 7.74 5.15 -22.14
N ILE A 193 7.95 4.49 -21.00
CA ILE A 193 8.73 3.24 -20.95
C ILE A 193 8.05 2.13 -21.74
N LEU A 194 6.73 1.94 -21.56
CA LEU A 194 5.97 0.93 -22.27
C LEU A 194 5.94 1.13 -23.79
N LYS A 195 6.03 2.38 -24.25
CA LYS A 195 6.12 2.70 -25.67
C LYS A 195 7.42 2.17 -26.30
N TYR A 196 8.54 2.29 -25.59
CA TYR A 196 9.86 1.86 -26.09
C TYR A 196 10.22 0.43 -25.73
N ARG A 197 9.66 -0.10 -24.63
CA ARG A 197 9.87 -1.45 -24.12
C ARG A 197 8.55 -2.11 -23.75
N PRO A 198 7.78 -2.55 -24.77
CA PRO A 198 6.45 -3.13 -24.54
C PRO A 198 6.49 -4.49 -23.84
N THR A 199 7.64 -5.19 -23.89
CA THR A 199 7.90 -6.42 -23.13
C THR A 199 8.94 -6.11 -22.08
N GLN A 200 8.55 -6.22 -20.80
CA GLN A 200 9.43 -5.93 -19.67
C GLN A 200 8.91 -6.60 -18.40
N ILE A 201 9.80 -6.74 -17.44
CA ILE A 201 9.44 -7.11 -16.05
C ILE A 201 9.97 -6.04 -15.10
N THR A 202 9.12 -5.65 -14.17
CA THR A 202 9.48 -4.75 -13.08
C THR A 202 9.18 -5.44 -11.75
N ILE A 203 10.15 -5.48 -10.86
CA ILE A 203 10.00 -6.03 -9.52
C ILE A 203 10.08 -4.87 -8.54
N MET A 204 8.97 -4.60 -7.87
CA MET A 204 8.86 -3.53 -6.87
C MET A 204 9.01 -4.12 -5.48
N ASP A 205 10.02 -3.69 -4.76
CA ASP A 205 10.12 -3.95 -3.34
C ASP A 205 9.39 -2.87 -2.54
N GLU A 206 8.93 -3.23 -1.34
CA GLU A 206 8.26 -2.30 -0.41
C GLU A 206 7.08 -1.52 -1.04
N PHE A 207 6.27 -2.18 -1.88
CA PHE A 207 5.13 -1.54 -2.56
C PHE A 207 4.17 -0.83 -1.60
N GLY A 208 4.09 -1.26 -0.33
CA GLY A 208 3.31 -0.60 0.72
C GLY A 208 3.68 0.86 0.93
N LYS A 209 4.97 1.22 0.88
CA LYS A 209 5.44 2.62 1.00
C LYS A 209 4.95 3.49 -0.16
N ARG A 210 4.84 2.90 -1.36
CA ARG A 210 4.29 3.61 -2.54
C ARG A 210 2.79 3.81 -2.43
N LEU A 211 2.06 2.84 -1.91
CA LEU A 211 0.62 2.99 -1.64
C LEU A 211 0.35 4.11 -0.63
N GLU A 212 1.17 4.22 0.42
CA GLU A 212 1.08 5.33 1.37
C GLU A 212 1.32 6.69 0.71
N ALA A 213 2.30 6.78 -0.18
CA ALA A 213 2.61 8.02 -0.89
C ALA A 213 1.52 8.45 -1.88
N ILE A 214 0.73 7.51 -2.42
CA ILE A 214 -0.39 7.80 -3.32
C ILE A 214 -1.66 8.19 -2.54
N SER A 215 -1.79 7.72 -1.29
CA SER A 215 -2.97 7.95 -0.45
C SER A 215 -2.93 9.27 0.33
N ASN A 216 -1.81 9.97 0.31
CA ASN A 216 -1.60 11.29 0.92
C ASN A 216 -1.66 12.40 -0.14
#